data_fd7d5eb9f59a282b394e6e7e43f1bde1
#
_entry.id   fd7d5eb9f59a282b394e6e7e43f1bde1
#
_cell.length_a   1.000
_cell.length_b   1.000
_cell.length_c   1.000
_cell.angle_alpha   90.00
_cell.angle_beta   90.00
_cell.angle_gamma   90.00
#
_symmetry.space_group_name_H-M   'P 1'
#
loop_
_entity.id
_entity.type
_entity.pdbx_description
1 polymer ?
#
loop_
_entity_poly.entity_id
_entity_poly.type
_entity_poly.pdbx_seq_one_letter_code
_entity_poly.pdbx_strand_id
1 'polypeptide(L)'
;MTFTPDSAYTSFSSLFQPSSQLGDAVASTTAVFKALSTDDQLAVLWYAYTEMGRSITPAATGAARLQLAEGLLNQIKQMSHAEQLEAMRDIAAGKNTPISRAYGIFTANTKLAFWYELSELMVKGLVVPVPAGYRLSRDGSQVLEALKELDFGQQITVLRKIVADMGVDPLAD
;
A
#
# COMPACT_ATOMS: atom_id res chain seq x y z
N MET A 1 35.80 -51.40 -24.51
CA MET A 1 34.68 -50.43 -24.75
C MET A 1 34.12 -50.00 -23.42
N THR A 2 34.51 -48.88 -22.95
CA THR A 2 34.04 -48.27 -21.69
C THR A 2 32.90 -47.31 -22.01
N PHE A 3 31.70 -47.67 -21.59
CA PHE A 3 30.55 -46.77 -21.64
C PHE A 3 30.62 -45.82 -20.44
N THR A 4 30.82 -44.54 -20.69
CA THR A 4 30.58 -43.47 -19.74
C THR A 4 29.10 -43.08 -19.82
N PRO A 5 28.32 -43.12 -18.74
CA PRO A 5 26.99 -42.54 -18.74
C PRO A 5 27.11 -41.02 -18.63
N ASP A 6 26.70 -40.35 -19.68
CA ASP A 6 26.53 -38.91 -19.73
C ASP A 6 25.41 -38.52 -18.78
N SER A 7 25.77 -37.86 -17.68
CA SER A 7 24.87 -37.43 -16.66
C SER A 7 24.15 -36.15 -17.14
N ALA A 8 23.00 -36.34 -17.73
CA ALA A 8 22.04 -35.27 -17.86
C ALA A 8 21.39 -34.95 -16.49
N TYR A 9 22.14 -34.38 -15.56
CA TYR A 9 21.59 -33.69 -14.41
C TYR A 9 21.07 -32.36 -14.89
N THR A 10 19.88 -32.36 -15.46
CA THR A 10 19.11 -31.15 -15.64
C THR A 10 18.70 -30.68 -14.25
N SER A 11 19.33 -29.61 -13.80
CA SER A 11 19.06 -29.00 -12.50
C SER A 11 17.59 -28.61 -12.37
N PHE A 12 16.85 -29.38 -11.59
CA PHE A 12 15.53 -29.04 -11.09
C PHE A 12 15.57 -27.89 -10.04
N SER A 13 16.69 -27.18 -9.92
CA SER A 13 16.91 -26.12 -8.93
C SER A 13 16.22 -24.79 -9.26
N SER A 14 15.63 -24.66 -10.45
CA SER A 14 14.99 -23.38 -10.85
C SER A 14 13.51 -23.28 -10.48
N LEU A 15 12.90 -24.34 -9.92
CA LEU A 15 11.47 -24.33 -9.56
C LEU A 15 11.20 -24.05 -8.08
N PHE A 16 12.23 -24.01 -7.25
CA PHE A 16 12.12 -23.62 -5.85
C PHE A 16 12.94 -22.36 -5.63
N GLN A 17 12.38 -21.19 -5.94
CA GLN A 17 12.91 -19.97 -5.35
C GLN A 17 12.69 -20.05 -3.85
N PRO A 18 13.73 -19.90 -3.03
CA PRO A 18 13.58 -20.00 -1.59
C PRO A 18 12.65 -18.88 -1.09
N SER A 19 11.75 -19.24 -0.19
CA SER A 19 10.83 -18.32 0.50
C SER A 19 11.53 -17.10 1.13
N SER A 20 12.83 -17.16 1.35
CA SER A 20 13.67 -16.06 1.81
C SER A 20 13.76 -14.90 0.81
N GLN A 21 13.87 -15.14 -0.51
CA GLN A 21 13.96 -14.08 -1.52
C GLN A 21 12.63 -13.32 -1.67
N LEU A 22 11.51 -14.01 -1.48
CA LEU A 22 10.18 -13.42 -1.54
C LEU A 22 9.94 -12.51 -0.32
N GLY A 23 10.36 -12.95 0.87
CA GLY A 23 10.33 -12.14 2.09
C GLY A 23 11.20 -10.90 1.99
N ASP A 24 12.36 -11.01 1.35
CA ASP A 24 13.30 -9.92 1.13
C ASP A 24 12.72 -8.85 0.19
N ALA A 25 12.03 -9.24 -0.88
CA ALA A 25 11.40 -8.30 -1.81
C ALA A 25 10.28 -7.50 -1.12
N VAL A 26 9.44 -8.14 -0.31
CA VAL A 26 8.39 -7.49 0.49
C VAL A 26 9.01 -6.51 1.49
N ALA A 27 10.01 -6.94 2.25
CA ALA A 27 10.68 -6.11 3.24
C ALA A 27 11.41 -4.91 2.61
N SER A 28 12.12 -5.14 1.51
CA SER A 28 12.85 -4.10 0.77
C SER A 28 11.89 -3.05 0.20
N THR A 29 10.84 -3.47 -0.49
CA THR A 29 9.85 -2.55 -1.07
C THR A 29 9.16 -1.72 0.02
N THR A 30 8.81 -2.34 1.13
CA THR A 30 8.21 -1.65 2.28
C THR A 30 9.17 -0.62 2.88
N ALA A 31 10.45 -0.95 3.04
CA ALA A 31 11.45 -0.06 3.60
C ALA A 31 11.69 1.17 2.72
N VAL A 32 11.80 0.98 1.40
CA VAL A 32 11.98 2.09 0.45
C VAL A 32 10.74 2.99 0.46
N PHE A 33 9.53 2.42 0.46
CA PHE A 33 8.30 3.21 0.56
C PHE A 33 8.29 4.10 1.81
N LYS A 34 8.65 3.57 2.97
CA LYS A 34 8.68 4.33 4.23
C LYS A 34 9.67 5.49 4.22
N ALA A 35 10.72 5.40 3.41
CA ALA A 35 11.72 6.45 3.25
C ALA A 35 11.30 7.56 2.26
N LEU A 36 10.21 7.36 1.49
CA LEU A 36 9.69 8.37 0.57
C LEU A 36 9.16 9.60 1.30
N SER A 37 9.12 10.74 0.59
CA SER A 37 8.37 11.90 1.06
C SER A 37 6.88 11.54 1.23
N THR A 38 6.19 12.26 2.10
CA THR A 38 4.76 12.04 2.34
C THR A 38 3.94 12.16 1.05
N ASP A 39 4.23 13.14 0.20
CA ASP A 39 3.52 13.32 -1.07
C ASP A 39 3.79 12.17 -2.05
N ASP A 40 5.02 11.67 -2.10
CA ASP A 40 5.34 10.47 -2.89
C ASP A 40 4.65 9.22 -2.36
N GLN A 41 4.55 9.07 -1.04
CA GLN A 41 3.80 7.96 -0.43
C GLN A 41 2.33 7.98 -0.86
N LEU A 42 1.69 9.15 -0.80
CA LEU A 42 0.31 9.34 -1.23
C LEU A 42 0.14 9.06 -2.73
N ALA A 43 1.08 9.53 -3.55
CA ALA A 43 1.07 9.30 -4.99
C ALA A 43 1.27 7.82 -5.34
N VAL A 44 2.17 7.11 -4.67
CA VAL A 44 2.38 5.66 -4.87
C VAL A 44 1.11 4.89 -4.52
N LEU A 45 0.44 5.20 -3.41
CA LEU A 45 -0.85 4.56 -3.05
C LEU A 45 -1.92 4.81 -4.13
N TRP A 46 -1.99 6.02 -4.64
CA TRP A 46 -2.92 6.38 -5.71
C TRP A 46 -2.63 5.61 -7.00
N TYR A 47 -1.37 5.56 -7.44
CA TYR A 47 -1.00 4.83 -8.65
C TYR A 47 -1.14 3.32 -8.47
N ALA A 48 -0.83 2.79 -7.29
CA ALA A 48 -1.09 1.39 -6.98
C ALA A 48 -2.58 1.06 -7.13
N TYR A 49 -3.45 1.92 -6.64
CA TYR A 49 -4.90 1.76 -6.82
C TYR A 49 -5.30 1.86 -8.30
N THR A 50 -4.90 2.92 -9.02
CA THR A 50 -5.35 3.16 -10.40
C THR A 50 -4.80 2.13 -11.39
N GLU A 51 -3.60 1.63 -11.17
CA GLU A 51 -2.94 0.67 -12.06
C GLU A 51 -3.20 -0.79 -11.70
N MET A 52 -3.41 -1.10 -10.41
CA MET A 52 -3.56 -2.46 -9.89
C MET A 52 -4.88 -2.69 -9.14
N GLY A 53 -5.63 -1.65 -8.84
CA GLY A 53 -6.75 -1.68 -7.90
C GLY A 53 -7.90 -2.60 -8.28
N ARG A 54 -8.08 -2.91 -9.56
CA ARG A 54 -9.07 -3.90 -9.99
C ARG A 54 -8.70 -5.34 -9.59
N SER A 55 -7.43 -5.57 -9.35
CA SER A 55 -6.89 -6.85 -8.89
C SER A 55 -6.77 -6.91 -7.36
N ILE A 56 -6.68 -5.75 -6.71
CA ILE A 56 -6.57 -5.61 -5.25
C ILE A 56 -7.94 -5.24 -4.71
N THR A 57 -8.88 -6.15 -4.81
CA THR A 57 -10.12 -6.02 -4.03
C THR A 57 -9.75 -6.10 -2.54
N PRO A 58 -10.31 -5.22 -1.68
CA PRO A 58 -10.09 -5.33 -0.25
C PRO A 58 -10.43 -6.75 0.18
N ALA A 59 -9.50 -7.39 0.87
CA ALA A 59 -9.63 -8.75 1.34
C ALA A 59 -11.00 -8.97 1.96
N ALA A 60 -11.61 -10.09 1.62
CA ALA A 60 -12.87 -10.63 2.07
C ALA A 60 -13.71 -9.68 2.95
N THR A 61 -14.87 -9.35 2.50
CA THR A 61 -15.90 -8.48 3.08
C THR A 61 -16.28 -8.73 4.56
N GLY A 62 -15.53 -9.53 5.30
CA GLY A 62 -15.73 -9.77 6.74
C GLY A 62 -14.54 -9.39 7.61
N ALA A 63 -13.36 -9.15 7.03
CA ALA A 63 -12.14 -8.89 7.79
C ALA A 63 -11.90 -7.40 8.09
N ALA A 64 -12.57 -6.50 7.37
CA ALA A 64 -12.49 -5.06 7.57
C ALA A 64 -13.77 -4.53 8.20
N ARG A 65 -13.62 -3.74 9.26
CA ARG A 65 -14.76 -3.01 9.85
C ARG A 65 -15.01 -1.73 9.06
N LEU A 66 -15.60 -1.87 7.87
CA LEU A 66 -15.86 -0.79 6.92
C LEU A 66 -16.66 0.37 7.54
N GLN A 67 -17.59 0.07 8.45
CA GLN A 67 -18.39 1.10 9.13
C GLN A 67 -17.56 2.13 9.91
N LEU A 68 -16.43 1.71 10.50
CA LEU A 68 -15.51 2.63 11.16
C LEU A 68 -14.78 3.51 10.14
N ALA A 69 -14.36 2.93 9.02
CA ALA A 69 -13.73 3.66 7.92
C ALA A 69 -14.71 4.65 7.28
N GLU A 70 -15.97 4.30 7.10
CA GLU A 70 -17.01 5.16 6.54
C GLU A 70 -17.18 6.46 7.33
N GLY A 71 -17.16 6.40 8.65
CA GLY A 71 -17.24 7.60 9.51
C GLY A 71 -16.13 8.59 9.21
N LEU A 72 -14.90 8.12 9.14
CA LEU A 72 -13.74 8.95 8.82
C LEU A 72 -13.76 9.45 7.37
N LEU A 73 -14.13 8.59 6.41
CA LEU A 73 -14.28 8.96 5.00
C LEU A 73 -15.33 10.05 4.80
N ASN A 74 -16.47 9.95 5.48
CA ASN A 74 -17.52 10.97 5.43
C ASN A 74 -17.05 12.30 6.01
N GLN A 75 -16.25 12.27 7.07
CA GLN A 75 -15.64 13.49 7.62
C GLN A 75 -14.72 14.15 6.60
N ILE A 76 -13.85 13.39 5.94
CA ILE A 76 -12.93 13.89 4.90
C ILE A 76 -13.71 14.45 3.71
N LYS A 77 -14.76 13.77 3.25
CA LYS A 77 -15.59 14.25 2.14
C LYS A 77 -16.18 15.65 2.36
N GLN A 78 -16.46 16.02 3.60
CA GLN A 78 -17.05 17.32 3.95
C GLN A 78 -16.01 18.44 4.03
N MET A 79 -14.73 18.12 4.01
CA MET A 79 -13.63 19.08 4.04
C MET A 79 -13.44 19.75 2.68
N SER A 80 -12.81 20.92 2.68
CA SER A 80 -12.29 21.53 1.46
C SER A 80 -11.16 20.66 0.87
N HIS A 81 -10.83 20.86 -0.42
CA HIS A 81 -9.73 20.12 -1.05
C HIS A 81 -8.39 20.32 -0.33
N ALA A 82 -8.11 21.53 0.16
CA ALA A 82 -6.91 21.81 0.93
C ALA A 82 -6.90 21.04 2.26
N GLU A 83 -8.00 21.01 2.98
CA GLU A 83 -8.14 20.26 4.23
C GLU A 83 -8.09 18.76 4.00
N GLN A 84 -8.65 18.24 2.92
CA GLN A 84 -8.56 16.83 2.52
C GLN A 84 -7.10 16.42 2.30
N LEU A 85 -6.33 17.25 1.59
CA LEU A 85 -4.92 16.98 1.34
C LEU A 85 -4.11 16.97 2.64
N GLU A 86 -4.33 17.95 3.53
CA GLU A 86 -3.66 17.97 4.83
C GLU A 86 -4.04 16.78 5.69
N ALA A 87 -5.32 16.37 5.69
CA ALA A 87 -5.76 15.16 6.41
C ALA A 87 -5.04 13.91 5.92
N MET A 88 -4.90 13.72 4.60
CA MET A 88 -4.16 12.60 4.03
C MET A 88 -2.68 12.64 4.37
N ARG A 89 -2.05 13.83 4.32
CA ARG A 89 -0.66 14.04 4.72
C ARG A 89 -0.43 13.72 6.19
N ASP A 90 -1.32 14.20 7.06
CA ASP A 90 -1.26 13.95 8.50
C ASP A 90 -1.33 12.46 8.82
N ILE A 91 -2.21 11.72 8.16
CA ILE A 91 -2.33 10.26 8.30
C ILE A 91 -1.05 9.58 7.80
N ALA A 92 -0.61 9.89 6.58
CA ALA A 92 0.56 9.24 5.98
C ALA A 92 1.85 9.51 6.77
N ALA A 93 2.03 10.73 7.27
CA ALA A 93 3.19 11.13 8.06
C ALA A 93 3.11 10.71 9.54
N GLY A 94 1.98 10.16 10.00
CA GLY A 94 1.78 9.82 11.41
C GLY A 94 1.83 11.05 12.33
N LYS A 95 1.36 12.20 11.84
CA LYS A 95 1.29 13.42 12.62
C LYS A 95 0.19 13.31 13.66
N ASN A 96 0.46 13.71 14.90
CA ASN A 96 -0.49 13.58 15.99
C ASN A 96 -1.63 14.58 15.88
N THR A 97 -2.63 14.26 15.09
CA THR A 97 -3.85 15.02 14.88
C THR A 97 -5.09 14.17 15.20
N PRO A 98 -6.26 14.76 15.44
CA PRO A 98 -7.48 14.00 15.68
C PRO A 98 -7.77 12.98 14.57
N ILE A 99 -7.53 13.36 13.31
CA ILE A 99 -7.80 12.49 12.16
C ILE A 99 -6.81 11.32 12.08
N SER A 100 -5.53 11.55 12.38
CA SER A 100 -4.52 10.50 12.45
C SER A 100 -4.79 9.51 13.59
N ARG A 101 -5.28 9.99 14.74
CA ARG A 101 -5.69 9.13 15.85
C ARG A 101 -6.93 8.31 15.51
N ALA A 102 -7.92 8.91 14.85
CA ALA A 102 -9.12 8.19 14.40
C ALA A 102 -8.77 7.07 13.40
N TYR A 103 -7.82 7.31 12.52
CA TYR A 103 -7.30 6.29 11.61
C TYR A 103 -6.46 5.24 12.36
N GLY A 104 -5.67 5.66 13.34
CA GLY A 104 -4.72 4.81 14.07
C GLY A 104 -5.36 3.62 14.78
N ILE A 105 -6.62 3.74 15.21
CA ILE A 105 -7.35 2.65 15.87
C ILE A 105 -7.81 1.54 14.92
N PHE A 106 -7.72 1.73 13.62
CA PHE A 106 -8.15 0.72 12.65
C PHE A 106 -7.18 -0.47 12.61
N THR A 107 -7.70 -1.65 12.35
CA THR A 107 -6.87 -2.81 12.01
C THR A 107 -6.18 -2.58 10.66
N ALA A 108 -5.11 -3.30 10.38
CA ALA A 108 -4.41 -3.20 9.09
C ALA A 108 -5.33 -3.43 7.89
N ASN A 109 -6.28 -4.36 7.98
CA ASN A 109 -7.27 -4.61 6.93
C ASN A 109 -8.23 -3.44 6.76
N THR A 110 -8.69 -2.83 7.84
CA THR A 110 -9.55 -1.64 7.79
C THR A 110 -8.78 -0.43 7.25
N LYS A 111 -7.51 -0.26 7.61
CA LYS A 111 -6.63 0.77 7.05
C LYS A 111 -6.47 0.61 5.53
N LEU A 112 -6.25 -0.62 5.06
CA LEU A 112 -6.15 -0.89 3.62
C LEU A 112 -7.47 -0.59 2.89
N ALA A 113 -8.60 -1.00 3.46
CA ALA A 113 -9.92 -0.68 2.92
C ALA A 113 -10.20 0.83 2.91
N PHE A 114 -9.77 1.56 3.94
CA PHE A 114 -9.88 3.01 3.99
C PHE A 114 -9.19 3.69 2.80
N TRP A 115 -7.94 3.32 2.48
CA TRP A 115 -7.22 3.90 1.35
C TRP A 115 -7.84 3.51 0.00
N TYR A 116 -8.38 2.29 -0.11
CA TYR A 116 -9.12 1.86 -1.29
C TYR A 116 -10.37 2.73 -1.51
N GLU A 117 -11.23 2.86 -0.51
CA GLU A 117 -12.43 3.67 -0.59
C GLU A 117 -12.13 5.16 -0.79
N LEU A 118 -11.06 5.67 -0.17
CA LEU A 118 -10.61 7.03 -0.39
C LEU A 118 -10.22 7.27 -1.85
N SER A 119 -9.54 6.30 -2.47
CA SER A 119 -9.19 6.35 -3.89
C SER A 119 -10.43 6.31 -4.79
N GLU A 120 -11.45 5.54 -4.42
CA GLU A 120 -12.75 5.56 -5.12
C GLU A 120 -13.39 6.96 -5.06
N LEU A 121 -13.31 7.63 -3.92
CA LEU A 121 -13.81 9.00 -3.76
C LEU A 121 -12.99 10.02 -4.58
N MET A 122 -11.68 9.80 -4.73
CA MET A 122 -10.82 10.61 -5.61
C MET A 122 -11.24 10.46 -7.07
N VAL A 123 -11.52 9.25 -7.54
CA VAL A 123 -12.01 8.99 -8.91
C VAL A 123 -13.33 9.71 -9.15
N LYS A 124 -14.22 9.73 -8.16
CA LYS A 124 -15.50 10.42 -8.23
C LYS A 124 -15.41 11.94 -8.09
N GLY A 125 -14.24 12.47 -7.81
CA GLY A 125 -14.03 13.92 -7.57
C GLY A 125 -14.59 14.44 -6.24
N LEU A 126 -14.94 13.54 -5.32
CA LEU A 126 -15.42 13.88 -3.97
C LEU A 126 -14.30 14.12 -2.96
N VAL A 127 -13.12 13.63 -3.27
CA VAL A 127 -11.86 13.89 -2.56
C VAL A 127 -10.83 14.34 -3.59
N VAL A 128 -9.94 15.26 -3.20
CA VAL A 128 -8.91 15.79 -4.07
C VAL A 128 -7.98 14.68 -4.55
N PRO A 129 -7.85 14.44 -5.86
CA PRO A 129 -6.96 13.42 -6.39
C PRO A 129 -5.51 13.91 -6.44
N VAL A 130 -4.59 12.96 -6.68
CA VAL A 130 -3.22 13.32 -7.07
C VAL A 130 -3.26 14.04 -8.42
N PRO A 131 -2.60 15.20 -8.55
CA PRO A 131 -2.61 15.96 -9.81
C PRO A 131 -2.06 15.14 -10.98
N ALA A 132 -2.66 15.26 -12.16
CA ALA A 132 -2.23 14.54 -13.37
C ALA A 132 -0.77 14.81 -13.75
N GLY A 133 -0.24 15.99 -13.39
CA GLY A 133 1.15 16.37 -13.63
C GLY A 133 2.13 16.02 -12.51
N TYR A 134 1.67 15.31 -11.47
CA TYR A 134 2.55 14.95 -10.36
C TYR A 134 3.66 14.00 -10.85
N ARG A 135 4.90 14.32 -10.49
CA ARG A 135 6.06 13.51 -10.83
C ARG A 135 6.58 12.81 -9.57
N LEU A 136 6.49 11.48 -9.56
CA LEU A 136 7.15 10.68 -8.57
C LEU A 136 8.66 10.92 -8.60
N SER A 137 9.29 10.90 -7.44
CA SER A 137 10.72 10.77 -7.34
C SER A 137 11.21 9.48 -7.99
N ARG A 138 12.50 9.36 -8.19
CA ARG A 138 13.12 8.12 -8.69
C ARG A 138 12.77 6.94 -7.77
N ASP A 139 12.90 7.13 -6.46
CA ASP A 139 12.62 6.09 -5.48
C ASP A 139 11.13 5.74 -5.44
N GLY A 140 10.23 6.72 -5.56
CA GLY A 140 8.79 6.49 -5.68
C GLY A 140 8.43 5.66 -6.91
N SER A 141 9.04 5.96 -8.05
CA SER A 141 8.87 5.19 -9.29
C SER A 141 9.39 3.75 -9.13
N GLN A 142 10.53 3.56 -8.48
CA GLN A 142 11.07 2.23 -8.21
C GLN A 142 10.16 1.40 -7.31
N VAL A 143 9.57 2.00 -6.27
CA VAL A 143 8.60 1.31 -5.40
C VAL A 143 7.38 0.88 -6.19
N LEU A 144 6.84 1.74 -7.05
CA LEU A 144 5.67 1.42 -7.86
C LEU A 144 5.95 0.26 -8.83
N GLU A 145 7.08 0.28 -9.52
CA GLU A 145 7.49 -0.81 -10.40
C GLU A 145 7.74 -2.11 -9.63
N ALA A 146 8.41 -2.03 -8.47
CA ALA A 146 8.60 -3.20 -7.61
C ALA A 146 7.27 -3.82 -7.15
N LEU A 147 6.29 -2.99 -6.80
CA LEU A 147 4.93 -3.46 -6.47
C LEU A 147 4.28 -4.21 -7.63
N LYS A 148 4.41 -3.70 -8.85
CA LYS A 148 3.84 -4.34 -10.04
C LYS A 148 4.45 -5.71 -10.35
N GLU A 149 5.71 -5.90 -10.02
CA GLU A 149 6.43 -7.17 -10.25
C GLU A 149 6.10 -8.25 -9.20
N LEU A 150 5.58 -7.88 -8.04
CA LEU A 150 5.17 -8.81 -7.00
C LEU A 150 3.90 -9.57 -7.39
N ASP A 151 3.75 -10.80 -6.89
CA ASP A 151 2.47 -11.50 -6.99
C ASP A 151 1.39 -10.83 -6.13
N PHE A 152 0.14 -11.21 -6.34
CA PHE A 152 -1.01 -10.62 -5.66
C PHE A 152 -0.91 -10.69 -4.13
N GLY A 153 -0.52 -11.85 -3.59
CA GLY A 153 -0.37 -12.04 -2.15
C GLY A 153 0.71 -11.15 -1.55
N GLN A 154 1.81 -10.98 -2.26
CA GLN A 154 2.91 -10.11 -1.88
C GLN A 154 2.53 -8.63 -1.97
N GLN A 155 1.82 -8.23 -3.02
CA GLN A 155 1.29 -6.87 -3.17
C GLN A 155 0.41 -6.50 -1.98
N ILE A 156 -0.54 -7.35 -1.61
CA ILE A 156 -1.40 -7.15 -0.44
C ILE A 156 -0.58 -7.07 0.86
N THR A 157 0.44 -7.91 0.99
CA THR A 157 1.30 -7.92 2.18
C THR A 157 2.09 -6.62 2.31
N VAL A 158 2.67 -6.10 1.22
CA VAL A 158 3.37 -4.81 1.21
C VAL A 158 2.40 -3.68 1.56
N LEU A 159 1.26 -3.62 0.88
CA LEU A 159 0.27 -2.55 1.10
C LEU A 159 -0.25 -2.55 2.54
N ARG A 160 -0.53 -3.72 3.13
CA ARG A 160 -0.91 -3.81 4.55
C ARG A 160 0.17 -3.27 5.48
N LYS A 161 1.43 -3.62 5.26
CA LYS A 161 2.55 -3.14 6.08
C LYS A 161 2.72 -1.64 5.97
N ILE A 162 2.58 -1.10 4.77
CA ILE A 162 2.66 0.34 4.51
C ILE A 162 1.58 1.08 5.30
N VAL A 163 0.32 0.70 5.13
CA VAL A 163 -0.80 1.43 5.71
C VAL A 163 -0.96 1.19 7.21
N ALA A 164 -0.47 0.05 7.73
CA ALA A 164 -0.53 -0.27 9.15
C ALA A 164 0.26 0.71 10.01
N ASP A 165 1.38 1.22 9.50
CA ASP A 165 2.27 2.13 10.21
C ASP A 165 1.85 3.60 10.07
N MET A 166 0.87 3.90 9.21
CA MET A 166 0.29 5.24 9.10
C MET A 166 -0.65 5.54 10.25
N GLY A 167 -0.87 6.82 10.47
CA GLY A 167 -1.67 7.31 11.59
C GLY A 167 -0.92 7.27 12.91
N VAL A 168 -1.65 7.53 13.98
CA VAL A 168 -1.13 7.50 15.36
C VAL A 168 -2.02 6.58 16.17
N ASP A 169 -1.43 5.54 16.75
CA ASP A 169 -2.14 4.73 17.72
C ASP A 169 -2.31 5.54 19.03
N PRO A 170 -3.55 5.91 19.38
CA PRO A 170 -3.78 6.70 20.59
C PRO A 170 -3.55 5.92 21.89
N LEU A 171 -3.36 4.61 21.79
CA LEU A 171 -3.13 3.70 22.91
C LEU A 171 -1.66 3.28 23.04
N ALA A 172 -0.80 3.66 22.09
CA ALA A 172 0.63 3.45 22.19
C ALA A 172 1.24 4.52 23.09
N ASP A 173 1.77 4.09 24.25
CA ASP A 173 2.57 4.92 25.16
C ASP A 173 4.00 5.12 24.63
#